data_6a7c554145e54000b94c9a3883f538ef
#
_entry.id   6a7c554145e54000b94c9a3883f538ef
#
_cell.length_a   1.000
_cell.length_b   1.000
_cell.length_c   1.000
_cell.angle_alpha   90.00
_cell.angle_beta   90.00
_cell.angle_gamma   90.00
#
_symmetry.space_group_name_H-M   'P 1'
#
loop_
_entity.id
_entity.type
_entity.pdbx_description
1 polymer ?
#
loop_
_entity_poly.entity_id
_entity_poly.type
_entity_poly.pdbx_seq_one_letter_code
_entity_poly.pdbx_strand_id
1 'polypeptide(L)'
;MTAPIPHPASRPAPVAPLVGTGELAAEIAAQLSRRLRGVRLHGPGPARPPAPTLVAVAHGSRDPRALPAVRALLDRVRALRPGLPVRLGHLELNRPLLSDTLAGLRGEAVLVPLLFGRGHHVTRDLPAALADAPRLTGRTATPLGPHPLLAEALHGRLLEAGFPPEPGPRAAVVLAAAGSRSPRSARDTERTAELLSARLGGLPVRAAYACAAAPTVADAVRALTARGHDRIAVAGCFTAPGRFATRTAEAAPGLAAAPLADHPALARLVLHRYDQVLLAPTGCDDESTGAATVAV
;
A
#
# COMPACT_ATOMS: atom_id res chain seq x y z
N MET A 1 90.02 5.17 48.02
CA MET A 1 90.13 3.89 47.29
C MET A 1 89.03 2.98 47.80
N THR A 2 87.98 2.88 47.08
CA THR A 2 86.81 1.99 47.41
C THR A 2 86.32 1.38 46.12
N ALA A 3 86.43 0.07 46.04
CA ALA A 3 86.03 -0.72 44.86
C ALA A 3 84.52 -0.84 44.78
N PRO A 4 83.91 -0.96 43.58
CA PRO A 4 82.44 -1.14 43.39
C PRO A 4 82.07 -2.61 43.52
N ILE A 5 80.86 -2.83 44.09
CA ILE A 5 80.18 -4.10 44.30
C ILE A 5 79.50 -4.51 43.00
N PRO A 6 79.52 -5.78 42.51
CA PRO A 6 78.81 -6.21 41.32
C PRO A 6 77.37 -6.56 41.64
N HIS A 7 76.44 -6.07 40.81
CA HIS A 7 75.00 -6.45 40.78
C HIS A 7 74.83 -7.81 40.15
N PRO A 8 73.92 -8.68 40.66
CA PRO A 8 73.57 -9.96 40.04
C PRO A 8 72.65 -9.73 38.82
N ALA A 9 73.02 -10.44 37.76
CA ALA A 9 72.24 -10.43 36.53
C ALA A 9 70.90 -11.13 36.74
N SER A 10 69.80 -10.41 36.37
CA SER A 10 68.42 -10.97 36.32
C SER A 10 68.30 -11.99 35.19
N ARG A 11 67.91 -13.19 35.53
CA ARG A 11 67.52 -14.22 34.56
C ARG A 11 66.24 -13.79 33.80
N PRO A 12 66.17 -13.96 32.48
CA PRO A 12 64.89 -13.75 31.74
C PRO A 12 63.87 -14.86 32.09
N ALA A 13 62.61 -14.46 32.28
CA ALA A 13 61.47 -15.37 32.50
C ALA A 13 61.23 -16.21 31.23
N PRO A 14 60.74 -17.47 31.38
CA PRO A 14 60.45 -18.33 30.25
C PRO A 14 59.28 -17.74 29.44
N VAL A 15 59.50 -17.51 28.14
CA VAL A 15 58.46 -17.14 27.17
C VAL A 15 57.58 -18.34 26.95
N ALA A 16 56.28 -18.20 27.23
CA ALA A 16 55.28 -19.22 26.92
C ALA A 16 55.26 -19.48 25.39
N PRO A 17 55.10 -20.76 24.95
CA PRO A 17 55.07 -21.07 23.53
C PRO A 17 53.88 -20.40 22.89
N LEU A 18 54.09 -19.66 21.79
CA LEU A 18 53.03 -19.16 20.92
C LEU A 18 52.25 -20.32 20.36
N VAL A 19 50.96 -20.39 20.70
CA VAL A 19 50.03 -21.37 20.11
C VAL A 19 50.10 -21.16 18.60
N GLY A 20 50.44 -22.21 17.85
CA GLY A 20 50.64 -22.13 16.40
C GLY A 20 49.33 -21.78 15.72
N THR A 21 49.39 -20.96 14.67
CA THR A 21 48.20 -20.58 13.88
C THR A 21 47.34 -21.75 13.39
N GLY A 22 47.92 -22.96 13.28
CA GLY A 22 47.22 -24.19 12.95
C GLY A 22 46.30 -24.72 14.06
N GLU A 23 46.70 -24.59 15.34
CA GLU A 23 45.86 -25.03 16.48
C GLU A 23 44.64 -24.09 16.65
N LEU A 24 44.81 -22.79 16.48
CA LEU A 24 43.75 -21.82 16.55
C LEU A 24 42.73 -22.04 15.40
N ALA A 25 43.21 -22.31 14.19
CA ALA A 25 42.38 -22.64 13.05
C ALA A 25 41.57 -23.94 13.25
N ALA A 26 42.22 -24.98 13.84
CA ALA A 26 41.56 -26.22 14.17
C ALA A 26 40.48 -26.08 15.25
N GLU A 27 40.74 -25.27 16.28
CA GLU A 27 39.76 -24.98 17.34
C GLU A 27 38.54 -24.19 16.79
N ILE A 28 38.77 -23.18 15.96
CA ILE A 28 37.70 -22.41 15.27
C ILE A 28 36.88 -23.35 14.36
N ALA A 29 37.52 -24.23 13.59
CA ALA A 29 36.84 -25.18 12.74
C ALA A 29 36.01 -26.20 13.55
N ALA A 30 36.52 -26.66 14.68
CA ALA A 30 35.82 -27.55 15.60
C ALA A 30 34.63 -26.84 16.29
N GLN A 31 34.76 -25.59 16.67
CA GLN A 31 33.67 -24.79 17.23
C GLN A 31 32.57 -24.51 16.19
N LEU A 32 32.95 -24.13 14.96
CA LEU A 32 32.00 -23.95 13.83
C LEU A 32 31.29 -25.29 13.53
N SER A 33 31.99 -26.41 13.48
CA SER A 33 31.41 -27.73 13.23
C SER A 33 30.46 -28.18 14.34
N ARG A 34 30.75 -27.82 15.62
CA ARG A 34 29.85 -28.07 16.75
C ARG A 34 28.60 -27.19 16.68
N ARG A 35 28.71 -25.90 16.31
CA ARG A 35 27.59 -25.00 16.12
C ARG A 35 26.73 -25.41 14.92
N LEU A 36 27.33 -25.79 13.81
CA LEU A 36 26.61 -26.25 12.60
C LEU A 36 25.91 -27.63 12.82
N ARG A 37 26.45 -28.52 13.67
CA ARG A 37 25.75 -29.77 14.06
C ARG A 37 24.53 -29.50 14.97
N GLY A 38 24.51 -28.39 15.70
CA GLY A 38 23.34 -27.93 16.48
C GLY A 38 22.25 -27.26 15.62
N VAL A 39 22.60 -26.77 14.44
CA VAL A 39 21.64 -26.39 13.41
C VAL A 39 21.11 -27.70 12.80
N ARG A 40 20.08 -28.28 13.41
CA ARG A 40 19.26 -29.28 12.72
C ARG A 40 18.81 -28.60 11.44
N LEU A 41 19.33 -29.08 10.31
CA LEU A 41 18.65 -28.92 9.04
C LEU A 41 17.27 -29.56 9.28
N HIS A 42 16.32 -28.74 9.67
CA HIS A 42 14.93 -29.16 9.64
C HIS A 42 14.74 -29.60 8.19
N GLY A 43 14.53 -30.90 7.98
CA GLY A 43 14.00 -31.40 6.71
C GLY A 43 12.80 -30.51 6.36
N PRO A 44 12.34 -30.45 5.12
CA PRO A 44 11.24 -29.58 4.74
C PRO A 44 10.16 -29.74 5.80
N GLY A 45 10.05 -28.74 6.69
CA GLY A 45 9.01 -28.68 7.71
C GLY A 45 7.67 -28.81 6.97
N PRO A 46 6.57 -29.23 7.61
CA PRO A 46 5.29 -29.37 6.94
C PRO A 46 5.10 -28.13 6.07
N ALA A 47 4.93 -28.34 4.76
CA ALA A 47 4.90 -27.27 3.77
C ALA A 47 3.94 -26.20 4.30
N ARG A 48 4.46 -25.00 4.54
CA ARG A 48 3.63 -23.90 5.02
C ARG A 48 2.44 -23.80 4.06
N PRO A 49 1.20 -23.78 4.57
CA PRO A 49 0.04 -23.71 3.71
C PRO A 49 0.24 -22.55 2.69
N PRO A 50 -0.11 -22.75 1.43
CA PRO A 50 0.09 -21.74 0.42
C PRO A 50 -0.57 -20.42 0.88
N ALA A 51 0.10 -19.31 0.65
CA ALA A 51 -0.43 -18.00 1.02
C ALA A 51 -1.81 -17.79 0.34
N PRO A 52 -2.81 -17.22 1.04
CA PRO A 52 -4.10 -16.91 0.45
C PRO A 52 -3.94 -16.12 -0.85
N THR A 53 -4.76 -16.42 -1.86
CA THR A 53 -4.69 -15.69 -3.13
C THR A 53 -5.09 -14.22 -2.94
N LEU A 54 -4.23 -13.28 -3.35
CA LEU A 54 -4.62 -11.89 -3.48
C LEU A 54 -5.50 -11.72 -4.72
N VAL A 55 -6.76 -11.33 -4.54
CA VAL A 55 -7.67 -10.97 -5.63
C VAL A 55 -7.80 -9.44 -5.66
N ALA A 56 -7.11 -8.80 -6.59
CA ALA A 56 -7.26 -7.38 -6.82
C ALA A 56 -8.59 -7.11 -7.52
N VAL A 57 -9.44 -6.26 -6.94
CA VAL A 57 -10.76 -5.96 -7.47
C VAL A 57 -10.78 -4.54 -8.03
N ALA A 58 -10.80 -4.42 -9.36
CA ALA A 58 -10.93 -3.16 -10.06
C ALA A 58 -12.40 -2.88 -10.42
N HIS A 59 -12.77 -1.60 -10.52
CA HIS A 59 -14.12 -1.23 -10.97
C HIS A 59 -14.36 -1.72 -12.42
N GLY A 60 -13.40 -1.45 -13.28
CA GLY A 60 -13.52 -1.58 -14.73
C GLY A 60 -13.65 -0.21 -15.41
N SER A 61 -13.32 -0.16 -16.71
CA SER A 61 -13.34 1.06 -17.51
C SER A 61 -13.49 0.74 -18.98
N ARG A 62 -14.18 1.61 -19.73
CA ARG A 62 -14.22 1.55 -21.21
C ARG A 62 -12.98 2.17 -21.87
N ASP A 63 -12.13 2.86 -21.10
CA ASP A 63 -10.87 3.40 -21.62
C ASP A 63 -9.90 2.23 -21.90
N PRO A 64 -9.39 2.07 -23.14
CA PRO A 64 -8.52 0.96 -23.49
C PRO A 64 -7.19 0.97 -22.72
N ARG A 65 -6.77 2.11 -22.18
CA ARG A 65 -5.55 2.26 -21.37
C ARG A 65 -5.72 1.76 -19.94
N ALA A 66 -6.96 1.57 -19.45
CA ALA A 66 -7.23 1.22 -18.06
C ALA A 66 -6.71 -0.19 -17.71
N LEU A 67 -6.99 -1.18 -18.53
CA LEU A 67 -6.56 -2.56 -18.25
C LEU A 67 -5.02 -2.72 -18.25
N PRO A 68 -4.27 -2.17 -19.22
CA PRO A 68 -2.81 -2.13 -19.16
C PRO A 68 -2.28 -1.47 -17.87
N ALA A 69 -2.86 -0.35 -17.45
CA ALA A 69 -2.46 0.34 -16.23
C ALA A 69 -2.68 -0.51 -14.96
N VAL A 70 -3.83 -1.16 -14.84
CA VAL A 70 -4.10 -2.09 -13.71
C VAL A 70 -3.15 -3.28 -13.76
N ARG A 71 -2.86 -3.85 -14.93
CA ARG A 71 -1.89 -4.95 -15.08
C ARG A 71 -0.49 -4.53 -14.63
N ALA A 72 -0.02 -3.34 -15.01
CA ALA A 72 1.26 -2.79 -14.59
C ALA A 72 1.35 -2.66 -13.06
N LEU A 73 0.26 -2.24 -12.38
CA LEU A 73 0.18 -2.27 -10.92
C LEU A 73 0.39 -3.69 -10.38
N LEU A 74 -0.33 -4.67 -10.91
CA LEU A 74 -0.25 -6.04 -10.43
C LEU A 74 1.10 -6.69 -10.72
N ASP A 75 1.77 -6.32 -11.80
CA ASP A 75 3.13 -6.78 -12.09
C ASP A 75 4.13 -6.23 -11.06
N ARG A 76 3.97 -4.97 -10.62
CA ARG A 76 4.74 -4.43 -9.48
C ARG A 76 4.43 -5.17 -8.18
N VAL A 77 3.17 -5.48 -7.91
CA VAL A 77 2.78 -6.29 -6.72
C VAL A 77 3.47 -7.64 -6.74
N ARG A 78 3.48 -8.34 -7.89
CA ARG A 78 4.18 -9.63 -8.06
C ARG A 78 5.69 -9.49 -7.90
N ALA A 79 6.29 -8.43 -8.44
CA ALA A 79 7.72 -8.15 -8.28
C ALA A 79 8.11 -7.88 -6.83
N LEU A 80 7.27 -7.17 -6.05
CA LEU A 80 7.49 -6.91 -4.63
C LEU A 80 7.29 -8.15 -3.75
N ARG A 81 6.48 -9.11 -4.18
CA ARG A 81 6.23 -10.35 -3.44
C ARG A 81 6.20 -11.56 -4.39
N PRO A 82 7.38 -12.06 -4.80
CA PRO A 82 7.47 -13.27 -5.59
C PRO A 82 6.79 -14.46 -4.89
N GLY A 83 6.07 -15.28 -5.66
CA GLY A 83 5.35 -16.45 -5.13
C GLY A 83 3.96 -16.16 -4.55
N LEU A 84 3.55 -14.92 -4.34
CA LEU A 84 2.17 -14.59 -3.99
C LEU A 84 1.24 -14.83 -5.19
N PRO A 85 0.22 -15.70 -5.06
CA PRO A 85 -0.79 -15.83 -6.12
C PRO A 85 -1.61 -14.54 -6.23
N VAL A 86 -1.53 -13.85 -7.39
CA VAL A 86 -2.26 -12.60 -7.64
C VAL A 86 -3.21 -12.79 -8.81
N ARG A 87 -4.50 -12.49 -8.59
CA ARG A 87 -5.57 -12.53 -9.60
C ARG A 87 -6.22 -11.16 -9.73
N LEU A 88 -6.85 -10.91 -10.85
CA LEU A 88 -7.61 -9.69 -11.13
C LEU A 88 -9.06 -10.06 -11.38
N GLY A 89 -9.99 -9.34 -10.78
CA GLY A 89 -11.42 -9.37 -11.08
C GLY A 89 -11.95 -7.95 -11.26
N HIS A 90 -12.91 -7.77 -12.14
CA HIS A 90 -13.57 -6.49 -12.36
C HIS A 90 -15.02 -6.57 -11.86
N LEU A 91 -15.49 -5.47 -11.30
CA LEU A 91 -16.90 -5.36 -10.90
C LEU A 91 -17.80 -5.29 -12.12
N GLU A 92 -17.36 -4.54 -13.14
CA GLU A 92 -18.08 -4.36 -14.40
C GLU A 92 -17.13 -4.02 -15.57
N LEU A 93 -17.68 -3.89 -16.77
CA LEU A 93 -17.07 -3.34 -18.00
C LEU A 93 -15.91 -4.15 -18.59
N ASN A 94 -15.10 -4.81 -17.79
CA ASN A 94 -13.93 -5.56 -18.27
C ASN A 94 -13.98 -7.03 -17.84
N ARG A 95 -13.25 -7.88 -18.56
CA ARG A 95 -13.07 -9.30 -18.21
C ARG A 95 -11.67 -9.54 -17.62
N PRO A 96 -11.49 -10.56 -16.73
CA PRO A 96 -12.58 -11.37 -16.14
C PRO A 96 -13.45 -10.55 -15.18
N LEU A 97 -14.72 -10.89 -15.06
CA LEU A 97 -15.56 -10.37 -13.98
C LEU A 97 -15.09 -10.95 -12.63
N LEU A 98 -15.41 -10.26 -11.53
CA LEU A 98 -15.07 -10.74 -10.20
C LEU A 98 -15.69 -12.13 -9.94
N SER A 99 -16.96 -12.33 -10.29
CA SER A 99 -17.63 -13.63 -10.19
C SER A 99 -16.90 -14.76 -10.93
N ASP A 100 -16.46 -14.50 -12.18
CA ASP A 100 -15.70 -15.47 -12.98
C ASP A 100 -14.36 -15.82 -12.29
N THR A 101 -13.69 -14.80 -11.75
CA THR A 101 -12.42 -14.97 -11.03
C THR A 101 -12.59 -15.81 -9.77
N LEU A 102 -13.60 -15.51 -8.95
CA LEU A 102 -13.85 -16.24 -7.70
C LEU A 102 -14.33 -17.68 -7.97
N ALA A 103 -15.15 -17.92 -8.98
CA ALA A 103 -15.59 -19.27 -9.35
C ALA A 103 -14.44 -20.20 -9.74
N GLY A 104 -13.36 -19.65 -10.31
CA GLY A 104 -12.14 -20.38 -10.67
C GLY A 104 -11.17 -20.64 -9.52
N LEU A 105 -11.42 -20.12 -8.32
CA LEU A 105 -10.54 -20.24 -7.16
C LEU A 105 -11.02 -21.31 -6.17
N ARG A 106 -10.08 -21.80 -5.38
CA ARG A 106 -10.27 -22.74 -4.27
C ARG A 106 -9.41 -22.32 -3.10
N GLY A 107 -9.78 -22.69 -1.88
CA GLY A 107 -9.02 -22.39 -0.67
C GLY A 107 -9.22 -20.96 -0.17
N GLU A 108 -8.15 -20.33 0.30
CA GLU A 108 -8.25 -18.99 0.91
C GLU A 108 -7.94 -17.87 -0.10
N ALA A 109 -8.69 -16.76 0.00
CA ALA A 109 -8.44 -15.56 -0.78
C ALA A 109 -8.68 -14.28 0.02
N VAL A 110 -7.93 -13.25 -0.32
CA VAL A 110 -8.14 -11.87 0.18
C VAL A 110 -8.47 -10.97 -0.99
N LEU A 111 -9.69 -10.43 -0.99
CA LEU A 111 -10.13 -9.42 -1.94
C LEU A 111 -9.54 -8.06 -1.53
N VAL A 112 -8.71 -7.49 -2.38
CA VAL A 112 -8.15 -6.15 -2.20
C VAL A 112 -8.80 -5.19 -3.20
N PRO A 113 -9.75 -4.35 -2.75
CA PRO A 113 -10.42 -3.40 -3.64
C PRO A 113 -9.44 -2.32 -4.08
N LEU A 114 -9.22 -2.18 -5.38
CA LEU A 114 -8.49 -1.07 -5.98
C LEU A 114 -9.37 0.20 -6.03
N LEU A 115 -10.07 0.46 -4.95
CA LEU A 115 -11.00 1.55 -4.72
C LEU A 115 -10.50 2.40 -3.54
N PHE A 116 -10.84 3.69 -3.50
CA PHE A 116 -10.22 4.63 -2.56
C PHE A 116 -11.11 5.03 -1.38
N GLY A 117 -12.35 4.58 -1.33
CA GLY A 117 -13.26 4.90 -0.24
C GLY A 117 -14.35 3.84 -0.04
N ARG A 118 -15.03 3.88 1.10
CA ARG A 118 -16.09 2.95 1.50
C ARG A 118 -17.42 3.30 0.84
N GLY A 119 -17.46 3.14 -0.50
CA GLY A 119 -18.67 3.27 -1.30
C GLY A 119 -19.47 1.97 -1.38
N HIS A 120 -20.56 1.98 -2.20
CA HIS A 120 -21.48 0.87 -2.39
C HIS A 120 -20.77 -0.43 -2.78
N HIS A 121 -19.86 -0.38 -3.74
CA HIS A 121 -19.11 -1.55 -4.21
C HIS A 121 -18.37 -2.28 -3.09
N VAL A 122 -17.72 -1.54 -2.18
CA VAL A 122 -16.96 -2.14 -1.07
C VAL A 122 -17.89 -2.72 -0.01
N THR A 123 -19.03 -2.05 0.27
CA THR A 123 -19.90 -2.41 1.39
C THR A 123 -21.01 -3.40 1.03
N ARG A 124 -21.30 -3.59 -0.26
CA ARG A 124 -22.36 -4.46 -0.74
C ARG A 124 -21.87 -5.49 -1.76
N ASP A 125 -21.26 -5.04 -2.86
CA ASP A 125 -20.97 -5.92 -4.00
C ASP A 125 -19.85 -6.93 -3.67
N LEU A 126 -18.81 -6.54 -2.92
CA LEU A 126 -17.75 -7.49 -2.55
C LEU A 126 -18.21 -8.55 -1.56
N PRO A 127 -18.95 -8.24 -0.48
CA PRO A 127 -19.54 -9.26 0.39
C PRO A 127 -20.51 -10.19 -0.37
N ALA A 128 -21.36 -9.67 -1.25
CA ALA A 128 -22.27 -10.48 -2.06
C ALA A 128 -21.48 -11.43 -2.98
N ALA A 129 -20.46 -10.94 -3.69
CA ALA A 129 -19.63 -11.78 -4.56
C ALA A 129 -18.91 -12.90 -3.80
N LEU A 130 -18.52 -12.70 -2.54
CA LEU A 130 -17.96 -13.75 -1.69
C LEU A 130 -19.02 -14.75 -1.24
N ALA A 131 -20.23 -14.31 -0.89
CA ALA A 131 -21.33 -15.18 -0.53
C ALA A 131 -21.73 -16.12 -1.69
N ASP A 132 -21.61 -15.64 -2.93
CA ASP A 132 -21.86 -16.41 -4.15
C ASP A 132 -20.74 -17.38 -4.52
N ALA A 133 -19.64 -17.41 -3.74
CA ALA A 133 -18.48 -18.28 -3.97
C ALA A 133 -18.22 -19.27 -2.80
N PRO A 134 -19.14 -20.22 -2.50
CA PRO A 134 -19.12 -21.05 -1.28
C PRO A 134 -17.92 -22.01 -1.17
N ARG A 135 -17.16 -22.20 -2.27
CA ARG A 135 -15.95 -23.05 -2.29
C ARG A 135 -14.68 -22.28 -1.91
N LEU A 136 -14.82 -20.98 -1.61
CA LEU A 136 -13.72 -20.07 -1.31
C LEU A 136 -13.89 -19.53 0.11
N THR A 137 -12.85 -19.66 0.94
CA THR A 137 -12.79 -18.94 2.21
C THR A 137 -12.22 -17.55 1.93
N GLY A 138 -13.12 -16.57 1.73
CA GLY A 138 -12.74 -15.22 1.31
C GLY A 138 -12.84 -14.20 2.43
N ARG A 139 -11.89 -13.26 2.48
CA ARG A 139 -11.95 -12.06 3.33
C ARG A 139 -11.74 -10.82 2.47
N THR A 140 -12.36 -9.70 2.83
CA THR A 140 -12.22 -8.44 2.10
C THR A 140 -11.36 -7.47 2.89
N ALA A 141 -10.32 -6.92 2.23
CA ALA A 141 -9.52 -5.86 2.77
C ALA A 141 -10.25 -4.51 2.72
N THR A 142 -9.85 -3.59 3.59
CA THR A 142 -10.31 -2.20 3.51
C THR A 142 -9.85 -1.56 2.19
N PRO A 143 -10.56 -0.51 1.69
CA PRO A 143 -10.13 0.25 0.51
C PRO A 143 -8.72 0.81 0.62
N LEU A 144 -8.15 1.22 -0.51
CA LEU A 144 -6.81 1.81 -0.54
C LEU A 144 -6.72 3.13 0.23
N GLY A 145 -7.77 3.93 0.28
CA GLY A 145 -7.82 5.17 1.05
C GLY A 145 -8.70 5.08 2.31
N PRO A 146 -8.45 5.98 3.30
CA PRO A 146 -7.28 6.84 3.44
C PRO A 146 -6.04 6.08 3.91
N HIS A 147 -4.85 6.49 3.47
CA HIS A 147 -3.58 5.90 3.90
C HIS A 147 -2.37 6.80 3.55
N PRO A 148 -1.28 6.86 4.36
CA PRO A 148 -0.08 7.64 4.03
C PRO A 148 0.59 7.24 2.69
N LEU A 149 0.61 5.95 2.32
CA LEU A 149 1.11 5.50 1.02
C LEU A 149 0.26 6.01 -0.16
N LEU A 150 -1.05 6.25 0.05
CA LEU A 150 -1.88 6.89 -0.96
C LEU A 150 -1.50 8.36 -1.13
N ALA A 151 -1.28 9.08 -0.04
CA ALA A 151 -0.80 10.46 -0.09
C ALA A 151 0.60 10.55 -0.75
N GLU A 152 1.46 9.55 -0.51
CA GLU A 152 2.75 9.44 -1.20
C GLU A 152 2.59 9.27 -2.72
N ALA A 153 1.70 8.38 -3.14
CA ALA A 153 1.43 8.19 -4.57
C ALA A 153 0.86 9.45 -5.24
N LEU A 154 -0.09 10.11 -4.60
CA LEU A 154 -0.66 11.37 -5.08
C LEU A 154 0.38 12.48 -5.21
N HIS A 155 1.25 12.62 -4.20
CA HIS A 155 2.36 13.59 -4.23
C HIS A 155 3.35 13.27 -5.35
N GLY A 156 3.76 11.99 -5.49
CA GLY A 156 4.64 11.57 -6.58
C GLY A 156 4.06 11.91 -7.95
N ARG A 157 2.77 11.67 -8.17
CA ARG A 157 2.09 12.03 -9.42
C ARG A 157 2.01 13.54 -9.67
N LEU A 158 1.86 14.34 -8.62
CA LEU A 158 1.94 15.81 -8.73
C LEU A 158 3.33 16.25 -9.19
N LEU A 159 4.39 15.70 -8.60
CA LEU A 159 5.78 16.00 -8.98
C LEU A 159 6.07 15.57 -10.43
N GLU A 160 5.65 14.38 -10.83
CA GLU A 160 5.79 13.88 -12.21
C GLU A 160 5.05 14.76 -13.23
N ALA A 161 3.94 15.38 -12.82
CA ALA A 161 3.19 16.34 -13.64
C ALA A 161 3.81 17.76 -13.66
N GLY A 162 4.90 17.99 -12.93
CA GLY A 162 5.58 19.28 -12.88
C GLY A 162 5.13 20.19 -11.74
N PHE A 163 4.40 19.68 -10.75
CA PHE A 163 4.10 20.45 -9.53
C PHE A 163 5.41 20.68 -8.76
N PRO A 164 5.75 21.94 -8.41
CA PRO A 164 7.04 22.23 -7.80
C PRO A 164 7.14 21.62 -6.39
N PRO A 165 8.32 21.15 -5.96
CA PRO A 165 8.53 20.64 -4.60
C PRO A 165 8.26 21.69 -3.52
N GLU A 166 8.55 22.96 -3.82
CA GLU A 166 8.28 24.12 -2.98
C GLU A 166 7.29 25.06 -3.69
N PRO A 167 5.98 24.78 -3.60
CA PRO A 167 4.99 25.43 -4.47
C PRO A 167 4.65 26.87 -4.09
N GLY A 168 5.15 27.37 -2.96
CA GLY A 168 4.89 28.72 -2.47
C GLY A 168 3.46 28.94 -1.95
N PRO A 169 3.18 30.10 -1.33
CA PRO A 169 1.96 30.33 -0.54
C PRO A 169 0.69 30.48 -1.40
N ARG A 170 0.81 30.73 -2.69
CA ARG A 170 -0.34 30.88 -3.60
C ARG A 170 -0.74 29.56 -4.28
N ALA A 171 -0.01 28.49 -4.01
CA ALA A 171 -0.35 27.18 -4.52
C ALA A 171 -1.46 26.50 -3.70
N ALA A 172 -2.21 25.61 -4.35
CA ALA A 172 -3.20 24.74 -3.71
C ALA A 172 -3.42 23.48 -4.56
N VAL A 173 -4.01 22.45 -3.98
CA VAL A 173 -4.34 21.22 -4.69
C VAL A 173 -5.84 20.93 -4.55
N VAL A 174 -6.45 20.47 -5.64
CA VAL A 174 -7.77 19.83 -5.62
C VAL A 174 -7.53 18.31 -5.66
N LEU A 175 -7.97 17.60 -4.62
CA LEU A 175 -8.01 16.15 -4.60
C LEU A 175 -9.30 15.67 -5.26
N ALA A 176 -9.24 15.19 -6.48
CA ALA A 176 -10.38 14.72 -7.24
C ALA A 176 -10.65 13.25 -7.01
N ALA A 177 -11.86 12.88 -6.59
CA ALA A 177 -12.32 11.51 -6.43
C ALA A 177 -13.55 11.23 -7.31
N ALA A 178 -13.89 9.95 -7.48
CA ALA A 178 -15.09 9.58 -8.25
C ALA A 178 -16.37 10.20 -7.66
N GLY A 179 -16.48 10.17 -6.33
CA GLY A 179 -17.69 10.57 -5.61
C GLY A 179 -18.57 9.37 -5.27
N SER A 180 -19.35 9.52 -4.20
CA SER A 180 -20.30 8.51 -3.72
C SER A 180 -21.37 9.20 -2.89
N ARG A 181 -22.57 8.61 -2.84
CA ARG A 181 -23.63 9.03 -1.90
C ARG A 181 -23.37 8.58 -0.46
N SER A 182 -22.36 7.75 -0.23
CA SER A 182 -22.00 7.28 1.12
C SER A 182 -21.24 8.38 1.89
N PRO A 183 -21.73 8.81 3.08
CA PRO A 183 -21.01 9.75 3.92
C PRO A 183 -19.65 9.23 4.40
N ARG A 184 -19.49 7.89 4.51
CA ARG A 184 -18.21 7.28 4.86
C ARG A 184 -17.18 7.49 3.75
N SER A 185 -17.60 7.37 2.49
CA SER A 185 -16.72 7.62 1.33
C SER A 185 -16.26 9.09 1.26
N ALA A 186 -17.14 10.04 1.57
CA ALA A 186 -16.77 11.46 1.63
C ALA A 186 -15.71 11.70 2.72
N ARG A 187 -15.92 11.19 3.94
CA ARG A 187 -14.92 11.26 5.02
C ARG A 187 -13.58 10.63 4.66
N ASP A 188 -13.59 9.50 3.95
CA ASP A 188 -12.36 8.85 3.48
C ASP A 188 -11.59 9.76 2.49
N THR A 189 -12.32 10.47 1.61
CA THR A 189 -11.71 11.43 0.66
C THR A 189 -11.15 12.66 1.39
N GLU A 190 -11.90 13.22 2.33
CA GLU A 190 -11.45 14.35 3.16
C GLU A 190 -10.19 13.97 3.96
N ARG A 191 -10.19 12.79 4.59
CA ARG A 191 -9.01 12.31 5.31
C ARG A 191 -7.81 12.10 4.38
N THR A 192 -8.02 11.67 3.16
CA THR A 192 -6.96 11.56 2.15
C THR A 192 -6.43 12.95 1.77
N ALA A 193 -7.30 13.96 1.66
CA ALA A 193 -6.88 15.34 1.40
C ALA A 193 -6.03 15.91 2.55
N GLU A 194 -6.40 15.63 3.81
CA GLU A 194 -5.60 16.02 4.99
C GLU A 194 -4.21 15.35 4.98
N LEU A 195 -4.13 14.05 4.68
CA LEU A 195 -2.85 13.34 4.59
C LEU A 195 -1.97 13.89 3.45
N LEU A 196 -2.57 14.26 2.32
CA LEU A 196 -1.85 14.89 1.21
C LEU A 196 -1.39 16.29 1.60
N SER A 197 -2.24 17.09 2.25
CA SER A 197 -1.88 18.43 2.77
C SER A 197 -0.68 18.34 3.71
N ALA A 198 -0.72 17.44 4.69
CA ALA A 198 0.39 17.24 5.62
C ALA A 198 1.68 16.88 4.88
N ARG A 199 1.60 16.03 3.85
CA ARG A 199 2.76 15.62 3.03
C ARG A 199 3.30 16.78 2.17
N LEU A 200 2.46 17.73 1.79
CA LEU A 200 2.80 18.95 1.03
C LEU A 200 3.17 20.13 1.95
N GLY A 201 3.57 19.86 3.21
CA GLY A 201 3.98 20.91 4.16
C GLY A 201 2.85 21.82 4.64
N GLY A 202 1.61 21.32 4.66
CA GLY A 202 0.43 22.09 5.09
C GLY A 202 -0.25 22.88 3.96
N LEU A 203 0.15 22.63 2.70
CA LEU A 203 -0.49 23.26 1.54
C LEU A 203 -2.00 22.97 1.53
N PRO A 204 -2.86 23.94 1.21
CA PRO A 204 -4.30 23.70 1.10
C PRO A 204 -4.64 22.63 0.08
N VAL A 205 -5.30 21.57 0.54
CA VAL A 205 -5.83 20.51 -0.31
C VAL A 205 -7.34 20.41 -0.11
N ARG A 206 -8.11 20.54 -1.19
CA ARG A 206 -9.57 20.49 -1.15
C ARG A 206 -10.11 19.28 -1.89
N ALA A 207 -10.92 18.49 -1.21
CA ALA A 207 -11.61 17.35 -1.83
C ALA A 207 -12.67 17.84 -2.82
N ALA A 208 -12.78 17.16 -3.96
CA ALA A 208 -13.78 17.41 -4.99
C ALA A 208 -14.15 16.11 -5.71
N TYR A 209 -15.28 16.11 -6.41
CA TYR A 209 -15.87 14.87 -6.93
C TYR A 209 -16.23 14.98 -8.41
N ALA A 210 -16.04 13.87 -9.14
CA ALA A 210 -16.41 13.76 -10.54
C ALA A 210 -17.93 13.56 -10.74
N CYS A 211 -18.60 12.91 -9.77
CA CYS A 211 -20.05 12.65 -9.78
C CYS A 211 -20.57 12.41 -8.36
N ALA A 212 -21.92 12.32 -8.24
CA ALA A 212 -22.66 11.85 -7.06
C ALA A 212 -22.42 12.59 -5.73
N ALA A 213 -21.54 13.58 -5.68
CA ALA A 213 -21.21 14.38 -4.50
C ALA A 213 -20.74 15.78 -4.90
N ALA A 214 -20.74 16.71 -3.95
CA ALA A 214 -20.24 18.08 -4.09
C ALA A 214 -19.09 18.32 -3.09
N PRO A 215 -18.17 19.29 -3.37
CA PRO A 215 -18.12 20.12 -4.57
C PRO A 215 -17.59 19.40 -5.81
N THR A 216 -17.90 19.92 -7.00
CA THR A 216 -17.21 19.51 -8.23
C THR A 216 -15.78 20.05 -8.25
N VAL A 217 -14.93 19.55 -9.16
CA VAL A 217 -13.57 20.10 -9.34
C VAL A 217 -13.60 21.58 -9.68
N ALA A 218 -14.50 22.00 -10.57
CA ALA A 218 -14.67 23.41 -10.94
C ALA A 218 -15.09 24.28 -9.74
N ASP A 219 -15.97 23.79 -8.87
CA ASP A 219 -16.37 24.51 -7.65
C ASP A 219 -15.20 24.65 -6.68
N ALA A 220 -14.42 23.59 -6.48
CA ALA A 220 -13.26 23.60 -5.62
C ALA A 220 -12.17 24.57 -6.14
N VAL A 221 -11.93 24.59 -7.44
CA VAL A 221 -11.02 25.53 -8.09
C VAL A 221 -11.49 26.97 -7.85
N ARG A 222 -12.77 27.31 -8.13
CA ARG A 222 -13.32 28.63 -7.89
C ARG A 222 -13.17 29.06 -6.42
N ALA A 223 -13.44 28.15 -5.48
CA ALA A 223 -13.33 28.45 -4.05
C ALA A 223 -11.88 28.70 -3.61
N LEU A 224 -10.90 28.02 -4.19
CA LEU A 224 -9.47 28.24 -3.93
C LEU A 224 -9.01 29.57 -4.56
N THR A 225 -9.43 29.85 -5.80
CA THR A 225 -9.11 31.12 -6.49
C THR A 225 -9.67 32.31 -5.72
N ALA A 226 -10.90 32.25 -5.20
CA ALA A 226 -11.48 33.31 -4.37
C ALA A 226 -10.72 33.55 -3.06
N ARG A 227 -9.89 32.57 -2.62
CA ARG A 227 -8.99 32.70 -1.46
C ARG A 227 -7.58 33.18 -1.83
N GLY A 228 -7.35 33.56 -3.08
CA GLY A 228 -6.07 34.07 -3.56
C GLY A 228 -5.08 33.01 -4.07
N HIS A 229 -5.49 31.76 -4.22
CA HIS A 229 -4.65 30.72 -4.83
C HIS A 229 -4.80 30.79 -6.36
N ASP A 230 -3.69 30.93 -7.07
CA ASP A 230 -3.64 31.00 -8.55
C ASP A 230 -2.81 29.86 -9.17
N ARG A 231 -2.12 29.08 -8.35
CA ARG A 231 -1.35 27.90 -8.77
C ARG A 231 -2.05 26.65 -8.27
N ILE A 232 -3.14 26.28 -8.91
CA ILE A 232 -3.99 25.17 -8.48
C ILE A 232 -3.70 23.94 -9.36
N ALA A 233 -3.26 22.82 -8.74
CA ALA A 233 -3.10 21.55 -9.38
C ALA A 233 -4.25 20.60 -9.01
N VAL A 234 -4.53 19.61 -9.88
CA VAL A 234 -5.51 18.54 -9.61
C VAL A 234 -4.79 17.23 -9.46
N ALA A 235 -4.94 16.58 -8.30
CA ALA A 235 -4.49 15.23 -8.02
C ALA A 235 -5.69 14.28 -8.03
N GLY A 236 -5.67 13.25 -8.89
CA GLY A 236 -6.79 12.33 -9.06
C GLY A 236 -6.65 11.04 -8.26
N CYS A 237 -7.60 10.75 -7.38
CA CYS A 237 -7.78 9.45 -6.74
C CYS A 237 -8.43 8.47 -7.71
N PHE A 238 -7.68 8.07 -8.74
CA PHE A 238 -8.10 7.09 -9.75
C PHE A 238 -7.00 6.06 -9.95
N THR A 239 -7.37 4.78 -9.94
CA THR A 239 -6.41 3.70 -10.17
C THR A 239 -5.90 3.73 -11.60
N ALA A 240 -6.77 3.99 -12.59
CA ALA A 240 -6.45 3.91 -14.01
C ALA A 240 -7.13 5.02 -14.80
N PRO A 241 -6.72 5.25 -16.06
CA PRO A 241 -7.43 6.13 -16.98
C PRO A 241 -8.90 5.75 -17.14
N GLY A 242 -9.76 6.73 -17.34
CA GLY A 242 -11.18 6.53 -17.53
C GLY A 242 -11.97 7.82 -17.47
N ARG A 243 -13.28 7.73 -17.73
CA ARG A 243 -14.17 8.90 -17.86
C ARG A 243 -14.04 9.90 -16.71
N PHE A 244 -13.98 9.45 -15.47
CA PHE A 244 -13.89 10.34 -14.31
C PHE A 244 -12.53 10.99 -14.19
N ALA A 245 -11.44 10.24 -14.39
CA ALA A 245 -10.09 10.79 -14.41
C ALA A 245 -9.95 11.86 -15.52
N THR A 246 -10.45 11.60 -16.72
CA THR A 246 -10.45 12.56 -17.83
C THR A 246 -11.25 13.82 -17.49
N ARG A 247 -12.50 13.70 -17.03
CA ARG A 247 -13.32 14.87 -16.66
C ARG A 247 -12.69 15.73 -15.58
N THR A 248 -12.06 15.12 -14.58
CA THR A 248 -11.42 15.90 -13.51
C THR A 248 -10.13 16.57 -13.99
N ALA A 249 -9.38 15.93 -14.89
CA ALA A 249 -8.21 16.55 -15.52
C ALA A 249 -8.58 17.73 -16.43
N GLU A 250 -9.64 17.59 -17.24
CA GLU A 250 -10.15 18.66 -18.11
C GLU A 250 -10.67 19.89 -17.31
N ALA A 251 -11.13 19.67 -16.08
CA ALA A 251 -11.57 20.75 -15.21
C ALA A 251 -10.41 21.43 -14.45
N ALA A 252 -9.16 20.96 -14.62
CA ALA A 252 -8.00 21.58 -14.00
C ALA A 252 -7.65 22.91 -14.72
N PRO A 253 -7.32 23.98 -13.99
CA PRO A 253 -6.95 25.27 -14.59
C PRO A 253 -5.55 25.26 -15.24
N GLY A 254 -4.79 24.21 -15.07
CA GLY A 254 -3.42 24.05 -15.58
C GLY A 254 -2.92 22.63 -15.40
N LEU A 255 -2.40 22.30 -14.23
CA LEU A 255 -1.75 21.02 -13.97
C LEU A 255 -2.73 19.98 -13.46
N ALA A 256 -2.77 18.81 -14.13
CA ALA A 256 -3.47 17.63 -13.68
C ALA A 256 -2.51 16.42 -13.61
N ALA A 257 -2.47 15.78 -12.45
CA ALA A 257 -1.65 14.59 -12.23
C ALA A 257 -2.27 13.33 -12.88
N ALA A 258 -1.42 12.44 -13.39
CA ALA A 258 -1.85 11.17 -13.97
C ALA A 258 -2.49 10.24 -12.92
N PRO A 259 -3.30 9.24 -13.33
CA PRO A 259 -3.78 8.17 -12.46
C PRO A 259 -2.65 7.37 -11.78
N LEU A 260 -2.99 6.66 -10.71
CA LEU A 260 -2.03 6.15 -9.73
C LEU A 260 -1.45 4.75 -10.05
N ALA A 261 -2.05 3.99 -10.98
CA ALA A 261 -1.83 2.53 -11.10
C ALA A 261 -0.37 2.07 -11.09
N ASP A 262 0.50 2.70 -11.86
CA ASP A 262 1.90 2.28 -11.96
C ASP A 262 2.83 2.95 -10.92
N HIS A 263 2.29 3.71 -9.96
CA HIS A 263 3.10 4.32 -8.91
C HIS A 263 3.54 3.27 -7.87
N PRO A 264 4.85 3.22 -7.49
CA PRO A 264 5.39 2.20 -6.58
C PRO A 264 4.70 2.17 -5.21
N ALA A 265 4.32 3.33 -4.66
CA ALA A 265 3.63 3.42 -3.38
C ALA A 265 2.24 2.75 -3.43
N LEU A 266 1.56 2.76 -4.58
CA LEU A 266 0.27 2.08 -4.72
C LEU A 266 0.42 0.56 -4.65
N ALA A 267 1.45 -0.01 -5.26
CA ALA A 267 1.73 -1.45 -5.18
C ALA A 267 2.05 -1.88 -3.72
N ARG A 268 2.82 -1.07 -2.99
CA ARG A 268 3.07 -1.28 -1.55
C ARG A 268 1.78 -1.20 -0.74
N LEU A 269 0.88 -0.29 -1.08
CA LEU A 269 -0.40 -0.14 -0.40
C LEU A 269 -1.32 -1.35 -0.63
N VAL A 270 -1.36 -1.90 -1.85
CA VAL A 270 -2.10 -3.13 -2.15
C VAL A 270 -1.61 -4.29 -1.27
N LEU A 271 -0.30 -4.50 -1.17
CA LEU A 271 0.28 -5.51 -0.29
C LEU A 271 0.00 -5.23 1.19
N HIS A 272 0.11 -3.98 1.62
CA HIS A 272 -0.23 -3.59 2.99
C HIS A 272 -1.69 -3.93 3.36
N ARG A 273 -2.64 -3.66 2.46
CA ARG A 273 -4.05 -4.01 2.67
C ARG A 273 -4.26 -5.53 2.75
N TYR A 274 -3.57 -6.29 1.91
CA TYR A 274 -3.56 -7.74 1.97
C TYR A 274 -3.02 -8.24 3.32
N ASP A 275 -1.87 -7.75 3.77
CA ASP A 275 -1.23 -8.16 5.01
C ASP A 275 -2.06 -7.82 6.24
N GLN A 276 -2.74 -6.67 6.26
CA GLN A 276 -3.65 -6.29 7.34
C GLN A 276 -4.74 -7.34 7.58
N VAL A 277 -5.29 -7.92 6.51
CA VAL A 277 -6.29 -8.99 6.64
C VAL A 277 -5.69 -10.27 7.21
N LEU A 278 -4.45 -10.60 6.86
CA LEU A 278 -3.78 -11.80 7.36
C LEU A 278 -3.43 -11.68 8.85
N LEU A 279 -3.11 -10.48 9.31
CA LEU A 279 -2.76 -10.20 10.70
C LEU A 279 -3.99 -10.02 11.61
N ALA A 280 -5.16 -9.74 11.04
CA ALA A 280 -6.39 -9.64 11.82
C ALA A 280 -6.79 -11.03 12.34
N PRO A 281 -7.10 -11.19 13.64
CA PRO A 281 -7.58 -12.45 14.17
C PRO A 281 -8.85 -12.89 13.44
N THR A 282 -8.92 -14.16 13.07
CA THR A 282 -10.11 -14.79 12.53
C THR A 282 -11.13 -14.92 13.68
N GLY A 283 -12.07 -13.97 13.85
CA GLY A 283 -13.06 -14.08 14.90
C GLY A 283 -13.56 -12.78 15.54
N CYS A 284 -13.66 -11.69 14.78
CA CYS A 284 -14.47 -10.54 15.20
C CYS A 284 -15.39 -10.19 14.03
N ASP A 285 -16.51 -10.88 13.95
CA ASP A 285 -17.70 -10.36 13.27
C ASP A 285 -18.07 -9.08 14.03
N ASP A 286 -17.99 -7.95 13.36
CA ASP A 286 -18.36 -6.64 13.88
C ASP A 286 -19.89 -6.62 14.05
N GLU A 287 -20.38 -7.16 15.19
CA GLU A 287 -21.75 -6.98 15.68
C GLU A 287 -21.92 -5.53 16.13
N SER A 288 -22.01 -4.62 15.18
CA SER A 288 -22.62 -3.31 15.43
C SER A 288 -23.85 -3.08 14.56
N THR A 289 -24.77 -4.04 14.63
CA THR A 289 -26.18 -3.75 14.31
C THR A 289 -26.82 -3.22 15.57
N GLY A 290 -26.66 -1.90 15.81
CA GLY A 290 -27.44 -1.20 16.82
C GLY A 290 -28.93 -1.34 16.50
N ALA A 291 -29.60 -2.22 17.20
CA ALA A 291 -31.05 -2.27 17.28
C ALA A 291 -31.53 -0.97 17.93
N ALA A 292 -32.07 -0.05 17.14
CA ALA A 292 -32.87 1.03 17.62
C ALA A 292 -34.20 0.44 18.09
N THR A 293 -34.32 0.17 19.38
CA THR A 293 -35.61 -0.08 20.03
C THR A 293 -36.43 1.21 19.98
N VAL A 294 -37.44 1.21 19.13
CA VAL A 294 -38.51 2.21 19.19
C VAL A 294 -39.40 1.79 20.36
N ALA A 295 -39.36 2.57 21.44
CA ALA A 295 -40.38 2.53 22.48
C ALA A 295 -41.47 3.57 22.14
N VAL A 296 -42.70 3.13 22.25
CA VAL A 296 -44.01 3.76 22.05
C VAL A 296 -44.12 5.19 22.56
#